data_5587455c494289a9fe07538216c954a9
#
_entry.id   5587455c494289a9fe07538216c954a9
#
_cell.length_a   1.000
_cell.length_b   1.000
_cell.length_c   1.000
_cell.angle_alpha   90.00
_cell.angle_beta   90.00
_cell.angle_gamma   90.00
#
_symmetry.space_group_name_H-M   'P 1'
#
loop_
_entity.id
_entity.type
_entity.pdbx_description
1 polymer ?
#
loop_
_entity_poly.entity_id
_entity_poly.type
_entity_poly.pdbx_seq_one_letter_code
_entity_poly.pdbx_strand_id
1 'polypeptide(L)'
;MVDTPGRIVIMTTNHPEMLDPALIRPGRVDKKLLLGYMSSVDIIYMLEHYFQTTLDTLQRDRVTCIIDGQMNDNPEQNPMLKMTPAQVEQLSAEFEEVEDMIGELEKMSPLHPSKSRPPLFTSVSKAGIDRHRTR
;
A
#
# COMPACT_ATOMS: atom_id res chain seq x y z
N MET A 1 7.22 -33.58 -22.66
CA MET A 1 7.71 -32.52 -21.76
C MET A 1 9.20 -32.78 -21.55
N VAL A 2 10.07 -31.94 -22.09
CA VAL A 2 11.52 -32.14 -21.98
C VAL A 2 11.95 -31.74 -20.59
N ASP A 3 12.41 -32.70 -19.81
CA ASP A 3 12.94 -32.48 -18.48
C ASP A 3 14.35 -31.87 -18.63
N THR A 4 14.48 -30.58 -18.33
CA THR A 4 15.76 -29.88 -18.35
C THR A 4 16.23 -29.67 -16.91
N PRO A 5 17.15 -30.49 -16.41
CA PRO A 5 17.67 -30.37 -15.06
C PRO A 5 18.39 -29.02 -14.86
N GLY A 6 18.24 -28.41 -13.69
CA GLY A 6 18.87 -27.14 -13.33
C GLY A 6 18.12 -25.89 -13.75
N ARG A 7 16.87 -25.99 -14.24
CA ARG A 7 16.05 -24.85 -14.59
C ARG A 7 15.26 -24.34 -13.38
N ILE A 8 15.29 -23.03 -13.13
CA ILE A 8 14.46 -22.35 -12.14
C ILE A 8 13.30 -21.67 -12.91
N VAL A 9 12.08 -21.93 -12.50
CA VAL A 9 10.88 -21.29 -13.05
C VAL A 9 10.24 -20.44 -12.00
N ILE A 10 10.01 -19.17 -12.31
CA ILE A 10 9.30 -18.21 -11.45
C ILE A 10 8.04 -17.79 -12.19
N MET A 11 6.90 -17.95 -11.54
CA MET A 11 5.60 -17.51 -12.03
C MET A 11 5.02 -16.44 -11.11
N THR A 12 4.44 -15.41 -11.68
CA THR A 12 3.71 -14.37 -10.93
C THR A 12 2.28 -14.30 -11.43
N THR A 13 1.34 -14.10 -10.52
CA THR A 13 -0.07 -13.92 -10.84
C THR A 13 -0.76 -13.07 -9.76
N ASN A 14 -1.72 -12.27 -10.18
CA ASN A 14 -2.64 -11.57 -9.27
C ASN A 14 -3.87 -12.42 -8.91
N HIS A 15 -4.07 -13.54 -9.63
CA HIS A 15 -5.22 -14.41 -9.51
C HIS A 15 -4.79 -15.87 -9.33
N PRO A 16 -4.23 -16.23 -8.17
CA PRO A 16 -3.78 -17.61 -7.92
C PRO A 16 -4.92 -18.63 -7.98
N GLU A 17 -6.16 -18.20 -7.71
CA GLU A 17 -7.38 -19.02 -7.79
C GLU A 17 -7.74 -19.44 -9.22
N MET A 18 -7.24 -18.70 -10.22
CA MET A 18 -7.46 -18.99 -11.64
C MET A 18 -6.45 -19.96 -12.22
N LEU A 19 -5.40 -20.32 -11.46
CA LEU A 19 -4.40 -21.26 -11.91
C LEU A 19 -4.94 -22.70 -11.87
N ASP A 20 -4.61 -23.46 -12.91
CA ASP A 20 -4.90 -24.91 -12.94
C ASP A 20 -4.22 -25.57 -11.72
N PRO A 21 -4.97 -26.31 -10.88
CA PRO A 21 -4.40 -27.07 -9.76
C PRO A 21 -3.24 -28.00 -10.18
N ALA A 22 -3.22 -28.46 -11.42
CA ALA A 22 -2.14 -29.28 -11.95
C ALA A 22 -0.80 -28.53 -12.06
N LEU A 23 -0.82 -27.19 -12.22
CA LEU A 23 0.38 -26.36 -12.28
C LEU A 23 1.03 -26.17 -10.91
N ILE A 24 0.22 -26.09 -9.86
CA ILE A 24 0.65 -25.74 -8.50
C ILE A 24 0.86 -26.96 -7.60
N ARG A 25 0.91 -28.17 -8.18
CA ARG A 25 1.19 -29.41 -7.43
C ARG A 25 2.62 -29.41 -6.86
N PRO A 26 2.82 -30.04 -5.69
CA PRO A 26 4.16 -30.36 -5.20
C PRO A 26 5.00 -31.06 -6.27
N GLY A 27 6.27 -30.67 -6.41
CA GLY A 27 7.15 -31.13 -7.48
C GLY A 27 7.10 -30.31 -8.78
N ARG A 28 6.14 -29.37 -8.90
CA ARG A 28 6.10 -28.37 -9.97
C ARG A 28 6.30 -26.95 -9.45
N VAL A 29 5.59 -26.60 -8.38
CA VAL A 29 5.77 -25.34 -7.64
C VAL A 29 6.09 -25.68 -6.20
N ASP A 30 7.35 -25.55 -5.81
CA ASP A 30 7.83 -25.92 -4.49
C ASP A 30 7.67 -24.81 -3.47
N LYS A 31 7.70 -23.54 -3.93
CA LYS A 31 7.54 -22.35 -3.10
C LYS A 31 6.43 -21.46 -3.60
N LYS A 32 5.55 -21.07 -2.70
CA LYS A 32 4.49 -20.09 -2.95
C LYS A 32 4.72 -18.90 -2.03
N LEU A 33 4.85 -17.73 -2.62
CA LEU A 33 5.09 -16.48 -1.89
C LEU A 33 3.92 -15.53 -2.15
N LEU A 34 3.31 -15.04 -1.09
CA LEU A 34 2.31 -13.98 -1.19
C LEU A 34 3.02 -12.63 -1.07
N LEU A 35 2.92 -11.82 -2.10
CA LEU A 35 3.38 -10.43 -2.12
C LEU A 35 2.16 -9.52 -1.95
N GLY A 36 1.97 -9.02 -0.75
CA GLY A 36 0.84 -8.16 -0.39
C GLY A 36 1.29 -6.80 0.12
N TYR A 37 0.50 -6.24 1.01
CA TYR A 37 0.87 -5.02 1.72
C TYR A 37 1.99 -5.31 2.71
N MET A 38 2.85 -4.31 2.90
CA MET A 38 3.99 -4.40 3.81
C MET A 38 3.54 -4.25 5.27
N SER A 39 4.23 -4.96 6.15
CA SER A 39 4.16 -4.70 7.60
C SER A 39 5.00 -3.48 7.98
N SER A 40 4.79 -2.92 9.17
CA SER A 40 5.64 -1.84 9.69
C SER A 40 7.12 -2.22 9.73
N VAL A 41 7.42 -3.45 10.10
CA VAL A 41 8.79 -3.98 10.16
C VAL A 41 9.43 -3.99 8.77
N ASP A 42 8.71 -4.44 7.75
CA ASP A 42 9.21 -4.49 6.38
C ASP A 42 9.46 -3.08 5.82
N ILE A 43 8.56 -2.13 6.13
CA ILE A 43 8.72 -0.73 5.72
C ILE A 43 9.95 -0.12 6.40
N ILE A 44 10.13 -0.32 7.70
CA ILE A 44 11.32 0.15 8.43
C ILE A 44 12.59 -0.39 7.78
N TYR A 45 12.64 -1.68 7.51
CA TYR A 45 13.78 -2.31 6.83
C TYR A 45 14.05 -1.67 5.46
N MET A 46 13.01 -1.42 4.68
CA MET A 46 13.13 -0.82 3.37
C MET A 46 13.62 0.62 3.43
N LEU A 47 13.12 1.42 4.38
CA LEU A 47 13.56 2.79 4.61
C LEU A 47 15.05 2.83 5.04
N GLU A 48 15.45 1.99 6.00
CA GLU A 48 16.84 1.90 6.45
C GLU A 48 17.77 1.52 5.30
N HIS A 49 17.32 0.59 4.46
CA HIS A 49 18.09 0.17 3.29
C HIS A 49 18.18 1.28 2.23
N TYR A 50 17.08 1.95 1.92
CA TYR A 50 17.02 2.98 0.88
C TYR A 50 17.82 4.23 1.25
N PHE A 51 17.63 4.73 2.46
CA PHE A 51 18.32 5.92 2.96
C PHE A 51 19.71 5.63 3.56
N GLN A 52 20.14 4.36 3.59
CA GLN A 52 21.42 3.92 4.16
C GLN A 52 21.65 4.45 5.59
N THR A 53 20.59 4.46 6.39
CA THR A 53 20.57 4.95 7.76
C THR A 53 19.88 3.96 8.69
N THR A 54 20.03 4.15 9.98
CA THR A 54 19.29 3.38 10.98
C THR A 54 18.27 4.29 11.64
N LEU A 55 17.02 3.87 11.64
CA LEU A 55 15.95 4.60 12.30
C LEU A 55 16.11 4.52 13.82
N ASP A 56 15.92 5.65 14.50
CA ASP A 56 15.86 5.65 15.95
C ASP A 56 14.54 5.06 16.49
N THR A 57 14.46 4.88 17.79
CA THR A 57 13.28 4.28 18.42
C THR A 57 12.01 5.10 18.15
N LEU A 58 12.11 6.43 18.19
CA LEU A 58 10.97 7.32 17.97
C LEU A 58 10.46 7.23 16.52
N GLN A 59 11.37 7.21 15.55
CA GLN A 59 11.03 7.07 14.13
C GLN A 59 10.38 5.71 13.84
N ARG A 60 10.90 4.63 14.44
CA ARG A 60 10.32 3.28 14.33
C ARG A 60 8.92 3.23 14.93
N ASP A 61 8.71 3.83 16.09
CA ASP A 61 7.40 3.89 16.74
C ASP A 61 6.40 4.68 15.89
N ARG A 62 6.81 5.81 15.30
CA ARG A 62 5.98 6.60 14.38
C ARG A 62 5.55 5.77 13.17
N VAL A 63 6.46 5.11 12.49
CA VAL A 63 6.14 4.24 11.34
C VAL A 63 5.21 3.11 11.76
N THR A 64 5.45 2.47 12.89
CA THR A 64 4.61 1.40 13.41
C THR A 64 3.19 1.89 13.69
N CYS A 65 3.04 3.05 14.34
CA CYS A 65 1.73 3.64 14.60
C CYS A 65 0.96 4.00 13.32
N ILE A 66 1.65 4.44 12.26
CA ILE A 66 1.04 4.80 10.98
C ILE A 66 0.54 3.55 10.24
N ILE A 67 1.33 2.50 10.22
CA ILE A 67 1.09 1.30 9.41
C ILE A 67 0.18 0.31 10.14
N ASP A 68 0.51 -0.01 11.38
CA ASP A 68 -0.22 -1.02 12.16
C ASP A 68 -1.35 -0.40 12.99
N GLY A 69 -1.39 0.93 13.08
CA GLY A 69 -2.33 1.68 13.90
C GLY A 69 -1.90 1.78 15.36
N GLN A 70 -2.57 2.66 16.11
CA GLN A 70 -2.37 2.72 17.55
C GLN A 70 -3.05 1.53 18.22
N MET A 71 -2.40 0.91 19.19
CA MET A 71 -2.98 -0.12 20.03
C MET A 71 -4.09 0.47 20.91
N ASN A 72 -5.25 0.77 20.33
CA ASN A 72 -6.45 1.12 21.06
C ASN A 72 -7.38 -0.10 21.07
N ASP A 73 -8.15 -0.28 22.14
CA ASP A 73 -9.04 -1.42 22.36
C ASP A 73 -10.16 -1.60 21.31
N ASN A 74 -10.26 -0.72 20.30
CA ASN A 74 -11.25 -0.79 19.23
C ASN A 74 -10.57 -0.93 17.85
N PRO A 75 -10.45 -2.14 17.31
CA PRO A 75 -9.83 -2.38 16.00
C PRO A 75 -10.59 -1.75 14.82
N GLU A 76 -11.89 -1.46 14.97
CA GLU A 76 -12.69 -0.85 13.91
C GLU A 76 -12.44 0.66 13.71
N GLN A 77 -11.80 1.32 14.67
CA GLN A 77 -11.52 2.75 14.65
C GLN A 77 -10.04 3.08 14.35
N ASN A 78 -9.26 2.06 13.97
CA ASN A 78 -7.83 2.20 13.77
C ASN A 78 -7.51 2.08 12.27
N PRO A 79 -7.64 3.16 11.49
CA PRO A 79 -7.35 3.12 10.07
C PRO A 79 -5.84 2.94 9.87
N MET A 80 -5.47 1.76 9.39
CA MET A 80 -4.11 1.40 9.02
C MET A 80 -3.79 1.90 7.61
N LEU A 81 -2.63 2.48 7.43
CA LEU A 81 -2.12 2.81 6.11
C LEU A 81 -1.53 1.55 5.46
N LYS A 82 -2.16 1.09 4.38
CA LYS A 82 -1.68 -0.08 3.64
C LYS A 82 -0.83 0.36 2.45
N MET A 83 0.40 -0.11 2.40
CA MET A 83 1.34 0.22 1.34
C MET A 83 1.96 -1.03 0.73
N THR A 84 2.17 -0.98 -0.58
CA THR A 84 2.93 -1.99 -1.30
C THR A 84 4.42 -1.59 -1.36
N PRO A 85 5.35 -2.54 -1.59
CA PRO A 85 6.76 -2.23 -1.76
C PRO A 85 7.02 -1.17 -2.83
N ALA A 86 6.33 -1.25 -3.97
CA ALA A 86 6.47 -0.28 -5.06
C ALA A 86 6.06 1.15 -4.66
N GLN A 87 5.02 1.29 -3.84
CA GLN A 87 4.60 2.60 -3.32
C GLN A 87 5.62 3.18 -2.34
N VAL A 88 6.19 2.35 -1.47
CA VAL A 88 7.23 2.78 -0.53
C VAL A 88 8.49 3.20 -1.28
N GLU A 89 8.93 2.42 -2.29
CA GLU A 89 10.08 2.74 -3.13
C GLU A 89 9.87 4.05 -3.90
N GLN A 90 8.72 4.21 -4.56
CA GLN A 90 8.39 5.43 -5.30
C GLN A 90 8.41 6.65 -4.39
N LEU A 91 7.79 6.55 -3.23
CA LEU A 91 7.73 7.65 -2.27
C LEU A 91 9.13 7.96 -1.71
N SER A 92 9.93 6.95 -1.41
CA SER A 92 11.32 7.13 -0.94
C SER A 92 12.20 7.85 -1.96
N ALA A 93 11.92 7.69 -3.26
CA ALA A 93 12.66 8.37 -4.32
C ALA A 93 12.36 9.88 -4.42
N GLU A 94 11.28 10.34 -3.80
CA GLU A 94 10.89 11.76 -3.79
C GLU A 94 11.57 12.57 -2.68
N PHE A 95 12.15 11.89 -1.69
CA PHE A 95 12.75 12.52 -0.52
C PHE A 95 14.23 12.16 -0.37
N GLU A 96 15.03 13.13 0.07
CA GLU A 96 16.46 12.92 0.37
C GLU A 96 16.68 12.45 1.82
N GLU A 97 15.80 12.86 2.72
CA GLU A 97 15.90 12.56 4.15
C GLU A 97 14.75 11.64 4.61
N VAL A 98 15.10 10.66 5.44
CA VAL A 98 14.12 9.70 5.97
C VAL A 98 13.05 10.37 6.83
N GLU A 99 13.39 11.45 7.51
CA GLU A 99 12.44 12.19 8.37
C GLU A 99 11.32 12.85 7.55
N ASP A 100 11.65 13.42 6.40
CA ASP A 100 10.68 14.01 5.48
C ASP A 100 9.75 12.95 4.90
N MET A 101 10.30 11.79 4.58
CA MET A 101 9.52 10.62 4.14
C MET A 101 8.54 10.15 5.23
N ILE A 102 8.98 10.05 6.49
CA ILE A 102 8.10 9.68 7.60
C ILE A 102 7.01 10.74 7.80
N GLY A 103 7.34 12.02 7.68
CA GLY A 103 6.38 13.11 7.73
C GLY A 103 5.32 13.03 6.63
N GLU A 104 5.68 12.57 5.44
CA GLU A 104 4.71 12.34 4.35
C GLU A 104 3.81 11.14 4.63
N LEU A 105 4.35 10.05 5.17
CA LEU A 105 3.55 8.91 5.63
C LEU A 105 2.51 9.31 6.68
N GLU A 106 2.87 10.20 7.60
CA GLU A 106 1.93 10.74 8.59
C GLU A 106 0.78 11.52 7.95
N LYS A 107 1.07 12.33 6.93
CA LYS A 107 0.04 13.09 6.20
C LYS A 107 -0.88 12.17 5.37
N MET A 108 -0.35 11.08 4.86
CA MET A 108 -1.13 10.07 4.13
C MET A 108 -1.98 9.22 5.07
N SER A 109 -1.60 9.14 6.34
CA SER A 109 -2.35 8.38 7.36
C SER A 109 -3.77 8.94 7.51
N PRO A 110 -4.78 8.07 7.56
CA PRO A 110 -6.17 8.49 7.77
C PRO A 110 -6.40 9.18 9.13
N LEU A 111 -5.46 9.07 10.06
CA LEU A 111 -5.51 9.72 11.39
C LEU A 111 -5.10 11.20 11.36
N HIS A 112 -4.57 11.70 10.23
CA HIS A 112 -4.15 13.10 10.16
C HIS A 112 -5.37 14.03 10.07
N PRO A 113 -5.56 14.99 11.00
CA PRO A 113 -6.75 15.83 11.08
C PRO A 113 -6.95 16.79 9.89
N SER A 114 -5.99 16.92 8.99
CA SER A 114 -6.05 17.85 7.85
C SER A 114 -6.70 17.27 6.59
N LYS A 115 -7.12 16.02 6.58
CA LYS A 115 -7.89 15.45 5.47
C LYS A 115 -9.39 15.44 5.75
N SER A 116 -9.99 16.63 5.83
CA SER A 116 -11.36 16.78 5.31
C SER A 116 -11.26 16.53 3.80
N ARG A 117 -11.66 15.36 3.34
CA ARG A 117 -11.83 15.05 1.93
C ARG A 117 -12.59 16.19 1.26
N PRO A 118 -12.10 16.81 0.18
CA PRO A 118 -12.99 17.57 -0.67
C PRO A 118 -14.07 16.61 -1.18
N PRO A 119 -15.34 17.00 -1.19
CA PRO A 119 -16.41 16.14 -1.68
C PRO A 119 -16.12 15.79 -3.13
N LEU A 120 -15.90 14.51 -3.39
CA LEU A 120 -15.86 13.98 -4.72
C LEU A 120 -17.25 14.18 -5.33
N PHE A 121 -17.33 15.06 -6.33
CA PHE A 121 -18.47 15.22 -7.21
C PHE A 121 -19.75 15.77 -6.58
N THR A 122 -19.92 17.08 -6.60
CA THR A 122 -21.24 17.64 -6.78
C THR A 122 -21.67 17.31 -8.22
N SER A 123 -22.61 16.38 -8.33
CA SER A 123 -23.38 16.21 -9.55
C SER A 123 -23.93 17.57 -9.96
N VAL A 124 -23.54 18.06 -11.11
CA VAL A 124 -24.15 19.22 -11.73
C VAL A 124 -25.60 18.85 -12.00
N SER A 125 -26.47 19.31 -11.12
CA SER A 125 -27.90 19.31 -11.36
C SER A 125 -28.14 20.21 -12.57
N LYS A 126 -28.61 19.61 -13.65
CA LYS A 126 -29.10 20.32 -14.81
C LYS A 126 -30.25 21.23 -14.35
N ALA A 127 -29.98 22.50 -14.20
CA ALA A 127 -30.98 23.51 -14.05
C ALA A 127 -31.85 23.51 -15.31
N GLY A 128 -33.13 23.29 -15.11
CA GLY A 128 -34.13 23.28 -16.17
C GLY A 128 -34.13 24.61 -16.92
N ILE A 129 -34.18 24.49 -18.22
CA ILE A 129 -34.49 25.61 -19.12
C ILE A 129 -35.98 25.91 -18.95
N ASP A 130 -36.23 26.96 -18.21
CA ASP A 130 -37.60 27.53 -18.13
C ASP A 130 -37.82 28.38 -19.37
N ARG A 131 -38.62 27.85 -20.30
CA ARG A 131 -39.09 28.60 -21.45
C ARG A 131 -40.33 29.38 -21.01
N HIS A 132 -40.12 30.58 -20.53
CA HIS A 132 -41.18 31.54 -20.50
C HIS A 132 -41.37 32.17 -21.88
N ARG A 133 -42.38 31.68 -22.56
CA ARG A 133 -42.97 32.31 -23.74
C ARG A 133 -43.97 33.32 -23.24
N THR A 134 -43.65 34.60 -23.31
CA THR A 134 -44.62 35.68 -23.23
C THR A 134 -44.81 36.28 -24.61
N ARG A 135 -46.07 36.53 -24.91
CA ARG A 135 -46.59 37.17 -26.12
C ARG A 135 -46.03 38.60 -26.30
#